data_adb77e35236681943de39c585f208d4c
#
_entry.id   adb77e35236681943de39c585f208d4c
#
_cell.length_a   1.000
_cell.length_b   1.000
_cell.length_c   1.000
_cell.angle_alpha   90.00
_cell.angle_beta   90.00
_cell.angle_gamma   90.00
#
_symmetry.space_group_name_H-M   'P 1'
#
loop_
_entity.id
_entity.type
_entity.pdbx_description
1 polymer ?
#
loop_
_entity_poly.entity_id
_entity_poly.type
_entity_poly.pdbx_seq_one_letter_code
_entity_poly.pdbx_strand_id
1 'polypeptide(L)'
;DEEANEVAQAELICAERKPYGIAFLGSNLEYFTPQLAELRVPCLLLTNSAATLNIPNLSSVSVDDVSASSLMIEYLYAQGHRKIGLIGGKPDQSRPSLSRLTGSQSAMFRLGLPFEMEKQYAYARFSLQSGYTAMEYLLKHCPDITAVFAMSDLMALGAIRALNDHGLRVPQDISVSGYDGIALGRYSNPRLTTIRQNSERLALRGAEILLNCIENGSSAVHEVVPFELIEDESVAALPNH
;
A
#
# COMPACT_ATOMS: atom_id res chain seq x y z
N ASP A 1 -15.24 -8.13 -2.86
CA ASP A 1 -14.75 -9.52 -2.99
C ASP A 1 -13.33 -9.47 -3.52
N GLU A 2 -12.34 -9.88 -2.73
CA GLU A 2 -10.91 -9.88 -3.14
C GLU A 2 -10.62 -10.91 -4.26
N GLU A 3 -11.58 -11.77 -4.59
CA GLU A 3 -11.49 -12.80 -5.62
C GLU A 3 -12.24 -12.43 -6.91
N ALA A 4 -12.86 -11.24 -6.95
CA ALA A 4 -13.62 -10.83 -8.12
C ALA A 4 -12.66 -10.42 -9.25
N ASN A 5 -12.88 -10.96 -10.45
CA ASN A 5 -12.20 -10.50 -11.64
C ASN A 5 -12.90 -9.23 -12.16
N GLU A 6 -12.33 -8.07 -11.82
CA GLU A 6 -12.91 -6.76 -12.15
C GLU A 6 -12.93 -6.53 -13.67
N VAL A 7 -11.98 -7.09 -14.41
CA VAL A 7 -11.94 -7.00 -15.88
C VAL A 7 -13.12 -7.77 -16.49
N ALA A 8 -13.42 -8.98 -16.01
CA ALA A 8 -14.58 -9.73 -16.47
C ALA A 8 -15.91 -9.00 -16.14
N GLN A 9 -15.99 -8.32 -14.99
CA GLN A 9 -17.13 -7.47 -14.66
C GLN A 9 -17.24 -6.27 -15.60
N ALA A 10 -16.11 -5.64 -15.95
CA ALA A 10 -16.07 -4.54 -16.90
C ALA A 10 -16.56 -4.97 -18.29
N GLU A 11 -16.20 -6.16 -18.75
CA GLU A 11 -16.69 -6.75 -19.99
C GLU A 11 -18.21 -6.87 -20.01
N LEU A 12 -18.80 -7.38 -18.93
CA LEU A 12 -20.26 -7.49 -18.77
C LEU A 12 -20.92 -6.09 -18.80
N ILE A 13 -20.36 -5.14 -18.05
CA ILE A 13 -20.87 -3.74 -18.04
C ILE A 13 -20.80 -3.13 -19.42
N CYS A 14 -19.72 -3.33 -20.18
CA CYS A 14 -19.59 -2.83 -21.53
C CYS A 14 -20.62 -3.44 -22.48
N ALA A 15 -20.89 -4.74 -22.36
CA ALA A 15 -21.88 -5.41 -23.17
C ALA A 15 -23.30 -4.92 -22.91
N GLU A 16 -23.65 -4.67 -21.64
CA GLU A 16 -25.02 -4.30 -21.24
C GLU A 16 -25.28 -2.80 -21.29
N ARG A 17 -24.33 -1.95 -20.85
CA ARG A 17 -24.57 -0.53 -20.56
C ARG A 17 -23.83 0.46 -21.45
N LYS A 18 -22.85 0.01 -22.25
CA LYS A 18 -22.05 0.85 -23.16
C LYS A 18 -21.51 2.12 -22.47
N PRO A 19 -20.70 2.00 -21.41
CA PRO A 19 -20.13 3.13 -20.70
C PRO A 19 -19.17 3.92 -21.63
N TYR A 20 -18.98 5.20 -21.38
CA TYR A 20 -17.99 6.02 -22.08
C TYR A 20 -16.54 5.73 -21.66
N GLY A 21 -16.35 5.20 -20.46
CA GLY A 21 -15.06 4.82 -19.91
C GLY A 21 -15.22 4.06 -18.58
N ILE A 22 -14.16 3.41 -18.10
CA ILE A 22 -14.16 2.61 -16.88
C ILE A 22 -12.98 2.99 -16.01
N ALA A 23 -13.22 3.18 -14.71
CA ALA A 23 -12.18 3.34 -13.69
C ALA A 23 -12.14 2.11 -12.76
N PHE A 24 -10.96 1.55 -12.60
CA PHE A 24 -10.64 0.46 -11.67
C PHE A 24 -9.95 1.03 -10.45
N LEU A 25 -10.40 0.65 -9.26
CA LEU A 25 -9.86 1.11 -7.99
C LEU A 25 -9.16 -0.04 -7.27
N GLY A 26 -7.83 -0.05 -7.26
CA GLY A 26 -7.04 -1.02 -6.49
C GLY A 26 -7.10 -2.47 -6.98
N SER A 27 -7.29 -2.70 -8.25
CA SER A 27 -7.48 -4.02 -8.85
C SER A 27 -6.21 -4.87 -8.92
N ASN A 28 -6.36 -6.20 -8.99
CA ASN A 28 -5.27 -7.13 -9.23
C ASN A 28 -4.82 -7.07 -10.70
N LEU A 29 -3.53 -6.72 -10.92
CA LEU A 29 -2.97 -6.55 -12.26
C LEU A 29 -2.94 -7.83 -13.10
N GLU A 30 -3.03 -9.00 -12.51
CA GLU A 30 -3.05 -10.29 -13.23
C GLU A 30 -4.26 -10.43 -14.16
N TYR A 31 -5.36 -9.74 -13.84
CA TYR A 31 -6.55 -9.72 -14.69
C TYR A 31 -6.44 -8.77 -15.89
N PHE A 32 -5.45 -7.85 -15.87
CA PHE A 32 -5.25 -6.88 -16.94
C PHE A 32 -4.37 -7.46 -18.04
N THR A 33 -5.02 -8.11 -18.98
CA THR A 33 -4.39 -8.72 -20.15
C THR A 33 -4.59 -7.84 -21.39
N PRO A 34 -3.88 -8.08 -22.50
CA PRO A 34 -4.09 -7.35 -23.75
C PRO A 34 -5.54 -7.38 -24.27
N GLN A 35 -6.36 -8.37 -23.86
CA GLN A 35 -7.78 -8.47 -24.19
C GLN A 35 -8.59 -7.28 -23.65
N LEU A 36 -8.12 -6.57 -22.60
CA LEU A 36 -8.78 -5.34 -22.15
C LEU A 36 -8.92 -4.30 -23.27
N ALA A 37 -8.03 -4.31 -24.26
CA ALA A 37 -8.14 -3.42 -25.42
C ALA A 37 -9.39 -3.68 -26.27
N GLU A 38 -9.99 -4.87 -26.22
CA GLU A 38 -11.21 -5.24 -26.94
C GLU A 38 -12.45 -4.51 -26.42
N LEU A 39 -12.41 -3.99 -25.20
CA LEU A 39 -13.50 -3.16 -24.65
C LEU A 39 -13.75 -1.89 -25.47
N ARG A 40 -12.74 -1.39 -26.18
CA ARG A 40 -12.80 -0.19 -27.05
C ARG A 40 -13.30 1.08 -26.34
N VAL A 41 -13.21 1.12 -25.03
CA VAL A 41 -13.48 2.29 -24.19
C VAL A 41 -12.22 2.64 -23.40
N PRO A 42 -11.98 3.92 -23.13
CA PRO A 42 -10.89 4.32 -22.24
C PRO A 42 -11.03 3.70 -20.86
N CYS A 43 -9.94 3.14 -20.35
CA CYS A 43 -9.84 2.56 -19.04
C CYS A 43 -8.81 3.31 -18.18
N LEU A 44 -9.08 3.43 -16.90
CA LEU A 44 -8.19 4.04 -15.92
C LEU A 44 -7.97 3.07 -14.77
N LEU A 45 -6.73 2.85 -14.38
CA LEU A 45 -6.37 2.15 -13.15
C LEU A 45 -5.84 3.16 -12.14
N LEU A 46 -6.44 3.21 -10.95
CA LEU A 46 -5.98 4.01 -9.83
C LEU A 46 -5.26 3.16 -8.78
N THR A 47 -4.26 3.75 -8.15
CA THR A 47 -3.38 3.20 -7.11
C THR A 47 -2.30 2.24 -7.58
N ASN A 48 -2.49 1.55 -8.72
CA ASN A 48 -1.48 0.68 -9.32
C ASN A 48 -0.98 1.25 -10.64
N SER A 49 0.30 1.04 -10.99
CA SER A 49 0.84 1.43 -12.28
C SER A 49 0.60 0.35 -13.33
N ALA A 50 -0.01 0.74 -14.46
CA ALA A 50 -0.19 -0.11 -15.63
C ALA A 50 0.88 0.12 -16.72
N ALA A 51 1.89 0.93 -16.47
CA ALA A 51 2.87 1.36 -17.49
C ALA A 51 3.62 0.20 -18.17
N THR A 52 3.78 -0.93 -17.49
CA THR A 52 4.47 -2.11 -18.03
C THR A 52 3.55 -3.09 -18.78
N LEU A 53 2.22 -2.88 -18.74
CA LEU A 53 1.26 -3.80 -19.35
C LEU A 53 1.10 -3.58 -20.86
N ASN A 54 1.50 -2.41 -21.38
CA ASN A 54 1.38 -2.03 -22.81
C ASN A 54 -0.04 -2.19 -23.38
N ILE A 55 -1.07 -1.86 -22.59
CA ILE A 55 -2.47 -1.92 -23.01
C ILE A 55 -2.88 -0.52 -23.50
N PRO A 56 -3.22 -0.34 -24.79
CA PRO A 56 -3.31 0.97 -25.43
C PRO A 56 -4.45 1.86 -24.92
N ASN A 57 -5.51 1.29 -24.35
CA ASN A 57 -6.66 2.01 -23.79
C ASN A 57 -6.66 2.05 -22.26
N LEU A 58 -5.57 1.66 -21.59
CA LEU A 58 -5.46 1.64 -20.13
C LEU A 58 -4.49 2.71 -19.65
N SER A 59 -5.01 3.78 -19.08
CA SER A 59 -4.23 4.76 -18.32
C SER A 59 -4.06 4.34 -16.87
N SER A 60 -3.07 4.90 -16.17
CA SER A 60 -2.93 4.68 -14.73
C SER A 60 -2.41 5.91 -13.98
N VAL A 61 -2.90 6.08 -12.75
CA VAL A 61 -2.33 7.04 -11.79
C VAL A 61 -2.01 6.30 -10.50
N SER A 62 -0.76 6.37 -10.09
CA SER A 62 -0.24 5.61 -8.95
C SER A 62 0.71 6.44 -8.10
N VAL A 63 1.17 5.85 -7.00
CA VAL A 63 2.26 6.35 -6.16
C VAL A 63 3.47 5.44 -6.39
N ASP A 64 4.68 5.95 -6.20
CA ASP A 64 5.89 5.12 -6.14
C ASP A 64 5.99 4.39 -4.80
N ASP A 65 5.32 3.23 -4.72
CA ASP A 65 5.29 2.37 -3.53
C ASP A 65 6.69 1.91 -3.09
N VAL A 66 7.63 1.75 -4.04
CA VAL A 66 9.01 1.33 -3.72
C VAL A 66 9.74 2.45 -2.97
N SER A 67 9.73 3.65 -3.52
CA SER A 67 10.37 4.81 -2.88
C SER A 67 9.68 5.19 -1.57
N ALA A 68 8.37 5.11 -1.50
CA ALA A 68 7.58 5.42 -0.31
C ALA A 68 7.90 4.47 0.85
N SER A 69 7.95 3.17 0.58
CA SER A 69 8.28 2.16 1.61
C SER A 69 9.75 2.21 2.01
N SER A 70 10.64 2.52 1.06
CA SER A 70 12.05 2.79 1.34
C SER A 70 12.21 3.94 2.33
N LEU A 71 11.50 5.07 2.10
CA LEU A 71 11.52 6.24 2.98
C LEU A 71 11.02 5.89 4.39
N MET A 72 9.96 5.07 4.52
CA MET A 72 9.48 4.67 5.85
C MET A 72 10.53 3.87 6.62
N ILE A 73 11.23 2.94 5.97
CA ILE A 73 12.31 2.18 6.63
C ILE A 73 13.48 3.10 7.00
N GLU A 74 13.87 4.02 6.14
CA GLU A 74 14.91 5.01 6.43
C GLU A 74 14.53 5.90 7.62
N TYR A 75 13.26 6.32 7.70
CA TYR A 75 12.73 7.06 8.83
C TYR A 75 12.82 6.26 10.15
N LEU A 76 12.32 5.02 10.17
CA LEU A 76 12.42 4.16 11.35
C LEU A 76 13.88 3.91 11.77
N TYR A 77 14.78 3.75 10.80
CA TYR A 77 16.22 3.64 11.07
C TYR A 77 16.78 4.93 11.69
N ALA A 78 16.38 6.10 11.20
CA ALA A 78 16.80 7.39 11.76
C ALA A 78 16.28 7.59 13.20
N GLN A 79 15.11 7.01 13.53
CA GLN A 79 14.59 6.95 14.91
C GLN A 79 15.32 5.92 15.80
N GLY A 80 16.35 5.26 15.31
CA GLY A 80 17.16 4.32 16.07
C GLY A 80 16.72 2.84 15.97
N HIS A 81 15.62 2.54 15.29
CA HIS A 81 15.15 1.16 15.14
C HIS A 81 16.07 0.33 14.24
N ARG A 82 16.42 -0.87 14.69
CA ARG A 82 17.29 -1.83 13.98
C ARG A 82 16.62 -3.20 13.79
N LYS A 83 15.60 -3.50 14.57
CA LYS A 83 14.78 -4.71 14.51
C LYS A 83 13.36 -4.30 14.10
N ILE A 84 13.06 -4.36 12.80
CA ILE A 84 11.83 -3.88 12.21
C ILE A 84 11.05 -5.07 11.66
N GLY A 85 9.80 -5.22 12.11
CA GLY A 85 8.84 -6.17 11.54
C GLY A 85 8.03 -5.53 10.42
N LEU A 86 7.60 -6.32 9.46
CA LEU A 86 6.76 -5.90 8.34
C LEU A 86 5.43 -6.65 8.36
N ILE A 87 4.32 -5.95 8.13
CA ILE A 87 3.00 -6.53 7.93
C ILE A 87 2.50 -6.15 6.54
N GLY A 88 2.21 -7.13 5.69
CA GLY A 88 1.75 -6.88 4.33
C GLY A 88 1.04 -8.06 3.68
N GLY A 89 0.47 -7.86 2.51
CA GLY A 89 -0.16 -8.91 1.73
C GLY A 89 0.85 -9.90 1.14
N LYS A 90 0.36 -10.95 0.50
CA LYS A 90 1.20 -11.91 -0.20
C LYS A 90 1.81 -11.25 -1.45
N PRO A 91 3.15 -11.18 -1.56
CA PRO A 91 3.80 -10.46 -2.67
C PRO A 91 3.55 -11.08 -4.04
N ASP A 92 3.28 -12.38 -4.10
CA ASP A 92 2.93 -13.13 -5.31
C ASP A 92 1.47 -12.90 -5.76
N GLN A 93 0.61 -12.33 -4.90
CA GLN A 93 -0.82 -12.10 -5.17
C GLN A 93 -1.20 -10.61 -5.16
N SER A 94 -0.31 -9.72 -4.75
CA SER A 94 -0.60 -8.29 -4.59
C SER A 94 0.58 -7.43 -5.05
N ARG A 95 0.39 -6.74 -6.17
CA ARG A 95 1.42 -5.83 -6.71
C ARG A 95 1.82 -4.73 -5.71
N PRO A 96 0.90 -4.05 -5.00
CA PRO A 96 1.27 -3.09 -3.96
C PRO A 96 2.12 -3.74 -2.86
N SER A 97 1.75 -4.95 -2.40
CA SER A 97 2.54 -5.66 -1.38
C SER A 97 3.95 -6.00 -1.88
N LEU A 98 4.09 -6.45 -3.12
CA LEU A 98 5.39 -6.72 -3.72
C LEU A 98 6.24 -5.44 -3.80
N SER A 99 5.67 -4.34 -4.29
CA SER A 99 6.40 -3.07 -4.44
C SER A 99 6.82 -2.51 -3.08
N ARG A 100 5.92 -2.51 -2.08
CA ARG A 100 6.20 -2.05 -0.72
C ARG A 100 7.22 -2.93 -0.02
N LEU A 101 7.16 -4.24 -0.18
CA LEU A 101 8.18 -5.17 0.32
C LEU A 101 9.53 -4.93 -0.35
N THR A 102 9.56 -4.77 -1.67
CA THR A 102 10.79 -4.49 -2.43
C THR A 102 11.47 -3.22 -1.95
N GLY A 103 10.71 -2.14 -1.76
CA GLY A 103 11.23 -0.87 -1.22
C GLY A 103 11.80 -1.03 0.19
N SER A 104 11.05 -1.71 1.06
CA SER A 104 11.47 -1.99 2.43
C SER A 104 12.77 -2.80 2.48
N GLN A 105 12.84 -3.92 1.75
CA GLN A 105 14.03 -4.77 1.70
C GLN A 105 15.24 -4.03 1.11
N SER A 106 15.03 -3.23 0.06
CA SER A 106 16.10 -2.43 -0.54
C SER A 106 16.69 -1.42 0.44
N ALA A 107 15.84 -0.74 1.22
CA ALA A 107 16.29 0.17 2.25
C ALA A 107 17.01 -0.56 3.39
N MET A 108 16.45 -1.67 3.89
CA MET A 108 17.10 -2.50 4.92
C MET A 108 18.48 -2.95 4.48
N PHE A 109 18.61 -3.44 3.24
CA PHE A 109 19.90 -3.86 2.70
C PHE A 109 20.92 -2.71 2.65
N ARG A 110 20.54 -1.53 2.14
CA ARG A 110 21.43 -0.35 2.09
C ARG A 110 21.88 0.11 3.48
N LEU A 111 21.01 -0.04 4.48
CA LEU A 111 21.27 0.37 5.87
C LEU A 111 21.97 -0.72 6.70
N GLY A 112 22.27 -1.87 6.11
CA GLY A 112 22.91 -3.00 6.81
C GLY A 112 22.01 -3.64 7.86
N LEU A 113 20.68 -3.50 7.74
CA LEU A 113 19.73 -4.15 8.65
C LEU A 113 19.50 -5.60 8.22
N PRO A 114 19.62 -6.56 9.15
CA PRO A 114 19.26 -7.95 8.86
C PRO A 114 17.75 -8.07 8.66
N PHE A 115 17.35 -8.87 7.66
CA PHE A 115 15.96 -9.17 7.41
C PHE A 115 15.78 -10.66 7.08
N GLU A 116 14.97 -11.33 7.89
CA GLU A 116 14.59 -12.73 7.71
C GLU A 116 13.08 -12.78 7.41
N MET A 117 12.73 -13.07 6.15
CA MET A 117 11.34 -13.05 5.67
C MET A 117 10.40 -13.87 6.55
N GLU A 118 10.80 -15.09 6.95
CA GLU A 118 9.97 -16.01 7.74
C GLU A 118 9.71 -15.53 9.17
N LYS A 119 10.54 -14.64 9.70
CA LYS A 119 10.41 -14.13 11.09
C LYS A 119 9.82 -12.72 11.11
N GLN A 120 10.27 -11.86 10.19
CA GLN A 120 10.01 -10.43 10.23
C GLN A 120 8.91 -9.97 9.28
N TYR A 121 8.37 -10.84 8.41
CA TYR A 121 7.25 -10.52 7.54
C TYR A 121 6.01 -11.34 7.91
N ALA A 122 4.96 -10.68 8.36
CA ALA A 122 3.68 -11.30 8.65
C ALA A 122 2.67 -11.02 7.54
N TYR A 123 2.10 -12.08 6.97
CA TYR A 123 1.07 -11.95 5.96
C TYR A 123 -0.25 -11.46 6.54
N ALA A 124 -0.84 -10.47 5.90
CA ALA A 124 -2.14 -9.92 6.25
C ALA A 124 -2.92 -9.53 4.99
N ARG A 125 -4.25 -9.59 5.07
CA ARG A 125 -5.14 -8.90 4.13
C ARG A 125 -5.24 -7.44 4.59
N PHE A 126 -5.67 -6.53 3.71
CA PHE A 126 -5.77 -5.10 4.00
C PHE A 126 -6.96 -4.77 4.94
N SER A 127 -6.94 -5.32 6.17
CA SER A 127 -8.02 -5.17 7.16
C SER A 127 -7.48 -5.06 8.59
N LEU A 128 -8.27 -4.49 9.49
CA LEU A 128 -7.97 -4.41 10.93
C LEU A 128 -7.71 -5.78 11.55
N GLN A 129 -8.61 -6.75 11.30
CA GLN A 129 -8.52 -8.08 11.87
C GLN A 129 -7.26 -8.82 11.45
N SER A 130 -6.88 -8.73 10.17
CA SER A 130 -5.67 -9.41 9.70
C SER A 130 -4.38 -8.72 10.17
N GLY A 131 -4.39 -7.40 10.34
CA GLY A 131 -3.30 -6.65 10.96
C GLY A 131 -3.09 -7.06 12.42
N TYR A 132 -4.19 -7.28 13.16
CA TYR A 132 -4.17 -7.82 14.53
C TYR A 132 -3.47 -9.18 14.58
N THR A 133 -3.95 -10.15 13.79
CA THR A 133 -3.38 -11.50 13.75
C THR A 133 -1.91 -11.52 13.29
N ALA A 134 -1.57 -10.65 12.32
CA ALA A 134 -0.21 -10.52 11.84
C ALA A 134 0.75 -9.98 12.92
N MET A 135 0.27 -9.07 13.77
CA MET A 135 1.07 -8.58 14.91
C MET A 135 1.32 -9.68 15.94
N GLU A 136 0.31 -10.49 16.25
CA GLU A 136 0.48 -11.67 17.14
C GLU A 136 1.55 -12.64 16.58
N TYR A 137 1.55 -12.84 15.25
CA TYR A 137 2.60 -13.62 14.59
C TYR A 137 3.99 -13.02 14.82
N LEU A 138 4.16 -11.71 14.61
CA LEU A 138 5.46 -11.03 14.81
C LEU A 138 5.92 -11.12 16.25
N LEU A 139 5.06 -10.90 17.24
CA LEU A 139 5.39 -11.03 18.66
C LEU A 139 5.92 -12.42 19.02
N LYS A 140 5.39 -13.45 18.36
CA LYS A 140 5.79 -14.84 18.59
C LYS A 140 7.12 -15.20 17.91
N HIS A 141 7.36 -14.72 16.68
CA HIS A 141 8.45 -15.18 15.83
C HIS A 141 9.64 -14.21 15.79
N CYS A 142 9.43 -12.96 16.20
CA CYS A 142 10.46 -11.93 16.28
C CYS A 142 10.24 -11.07 17.55
N PRO A 143 10.42 -11.64 18.76
CA PRO A 143 10.07 -10.97 20.01
C PRO A 143 10.95 -9.75 20.34
N ASP A 144 12.05 -9.56 19.64
CA ASP A 144 13.01 -8.45 19.82
C ASP A 144 12.77 -7.28 18.86
N ILE A 145 11.63 -7.26 18.13
CA ILE A 145 11.28 -6.13 17.27
C ILE A 145 11.02 -4.88 18.11
N THR A 146 11.47 -3.75 17.61
CA THR A 146 11.26 -2.44 18.25
C THR A 146 10.33 -1.53 17.43
N ALA A 147 10.12 -1.87 16.16
CA ALA A 147 9.18 -1.17 15.29
C ALA A 147 8.51 -2.13 14.32
N VAL A 148 7.32 -1.74 13.87
CA VAL A 148 6.56 -2.42 12.82
C VAL A 148 6.16 -1.41 11.75
N PHE A 149 6.42 -1.76 10.48
CA PHE A 149 5.84 -1.08 9.34
C PHE A 149 4.73 -1.95 8.74
N ALA A 150 3.50 -1.51 8.89
CA ALA A 150 2.34 -2.13 8.24
C ALA A 150 2.05 -1.46 6.90
N MET A 151 1.90 -2.24 5.85
CA MET A 151 1.73 -1.78 4.47
C MET A 151 0.31 -1.26 4.18
N SER A 152 -0.49 -0.99 5.22
CA SER A 152 -1.69 -0.14 5.20
C SER A 152 -2.03 0.35 6.60
N ASP A 153 -2.74 1.47 6.68
CA ASP A 153 -3.17 2.05 7.96
C ASP A 153 -4.16 1.14 8.69
N LEU A 154 -5.03 0.44 7.97
CA LEU A 154 -5.95 -0.53 8.60
C LEU A 154 -5.17 -1.66 9.29
N MET A 155 -4.12 -2.19 8.64
CA MET A 155 -3.27 -3.20 9.26
C MET A 155 -2.50 -2.63 10.45
N ALA A 156 -1.99 -1.38 10.35
CA ALA A 156 -1.31 -0.70 11.45
C ALA A 156 -2.21 -0.53 12.67
N LEU A 157 -3.44 -0.10 12.48
CA LEU A 157 -4.41 0.06 13.57
C LEU A 157 -4.78 -1.29 14.21
N GLY A 158 -4.89 -2.35 13.40
CA GLY A 158 -5.04 -3.71 13.91
C GLY A 158 -3.85 -4.16 14.76
N ALA A 159 -2.63 -3.87 14.30
CA ALA A 159 -1.41 -4.16 15.03
C ALA A 159 -1.32 -3.39 16.36
N ILE A 160 -1.66 -2.11 16.39
CA ILE A 160 -1.75 -1.31 17.63
C ILE A 160 -2.71 -1.95 18.62
N ARG A 161 -3.87 -2.42 18.14
CA ARG A 161 -4.84 -3.10 18.99
C ARG A 161 -4.28 -4.38 19.58
N ALA A 162 -3.61 -5.22 18.78
CA ALA A 162 -2.96 -6.44 19.28
C ALA A 162 -1.91 -6.15 20.33
N LEU A 163 -1.06 -5.15 20.12
CA LEU A 163 -0.06 -4.73 21.11
C LEU A 163 -0.70 -4.34 22.44
N ASN A 164 -1.74 -3.51 22.38
CA ASN A 164 -2.47 -3.08 23.60
C ASN A 164 -3.07 -4.28 24.35
N ASP A 165 -3.66 -5.25 23.66
CA ASP A 165 -4.23 -6.46 24.28
C ASP A 165 -3.16 -7.36 24.90
N HIS A 166 -1.91 -7.29 24.44
CA HIS A 166 -0.74 -7.95 25.04
C HIS A 166 -0.04 -7.10 26.11
N GLY A 167 -0.62 -5.94 26.48
CA GLY A 167 -0.08 -5.04 27.50
C GLY A 167 1.15 -4.24 27.06
N LEU A 168 1.41 -4.18 25.74
CA LEU A 168 2.51 -3.42 25.14
C LEU A 168 2.00 -2.05 24.66
N ARG A 169 2.78 -1.02 24.94
CA ARG A 169 2.42 0.37 24.64
C ARG A 169 3.03 0.81 23.31
N VAL A 170 2.24 1.52 22.52
CA VAL A 170 2.71 2.18 21.32
C VAL A 170 2.80 3.68 21.58
N PRO A 171 3.94 4.32 21.34
CA PRO A 171 5.19 3.82 20.74
C PRO A 171 6.24 3.32 21.76
N GLN A 172 5.97 3.35 23.09
CA GLN A 172 6.97 3.20 24.14
C GLN A 172 7.68 1.84 24.15
N ASP A 173 6.94 0.77 23.86
CA ASP A 173 7.47 -0.59 23.83
C ASP A 173 7.75 -1.04 22.38
N ILE A 174 6.84 -0.73 21.44
CA ILE A 174 7.00 -0.98 20.01
C ILE A 174 6.41 0.19 19.23
N SER A 175 7.18 0.77 18.32
CA SER A 175 6.71 1.78 17.35
C SER A 175 5.91 1.11 16.23
N VAL A 176 4.84 1.77 15.75
CA VAL A 176 4.03 1.28 14.63
C VAL A 176 3.86 2.38 13.59
N SER A 177 4.13 2.04 12.34
CA SER A 177 3.88 2.92 11.19
C SER A 177 2.97 2.26 10.17
N GLY A 178 2.24 3.08 9.42
CA GLY A 178 1.26 2.67 8.42
C GLY A 178 1.58 3.14 7.01
N TYR A 179 0.61 2.93 6.13
CA TYR A 179 0.60 3.35 4.74
C TYR A 179 -0.84 3.66 4.33
N ASP A 180 -1.07 4.65 3.52
CA ASP A 180 -2.27 5.21 2.88
C ASP A 180 -2.60 6.62 3.38
N GLY A 181 -2.43 6.94 4.67
CA GLY A 181 -2.78 8.25 5.26
C GLY A 181 -4.29 8.43 5.43
N ILE A 182 -5.02 7.36 5.78
CA ILE A 182 -6.47 7.44 5.96
C ILE A 182 -6.87 8.33 7.14
N ALA A 183 -8.05 8.93 7.07
CA ALA A 183 -8.55 9.84 8.11
C ALA A 183 -8.60 9.17 9.50
N LEU A 184 -8.90 7.88 9.58
CA LEU A 184 -9.00 7.14 10.84
C LEU A 184 -7.69 7.17 11.65
N GLY A 185 -6.52 7.17 10.99
CA GLY A 185 -5.21 7.24 11.64
C GLY A 185 -4.99 8.53 12.44
N ARG A 186 -5.70 9.63 12.10
CA ARG A 186 -5.64 10.89 12.85
C ARG A 186 -6.44 10.87 14.15
N TYR A 187 -7.38 9.93 14.26
CA TYR A 187 -8.27 9.77 15.41
C TYR A 187 -7.92 8.54 16.26
N SER A 188 -6.88 7.80 15.87
CA SER A 188 -6.35 6.71 16.69
C SER A 188 -5.58 7.26 17.91
N ASN A 189 -5.38 6.42 18.90
CA ASN A 189 -4.53 6.72 20.03
C ASN A 189 -3.50 5.58 20.22
N PRO A 190 -2.21 5.85 19.93
CA PRO A 190 -1.62 7.09 19.40
C PRO A 190 -2.07 7.41 17.97
N ARG A 191 -1.91 8.68 17.54
CA ARG A 191 -2.09 9.07 16.14
C ARG A 191 -1.03 8.42 15.27
N LEU A 192 -1.41 7.96 14.09
CA LEU A 192 -0.60 7.08 13.28
C LEU A 192 0.42 7.83 12.41
N THR A 193 1.70 7.52 12.59
CA THR A 193 2.76 7.82 11.61
C THR A 193 2.54 6.98 10.36
N THR A 194 2.49 7.61 9.18
CA THR A 194 2.12 6.89 7.95
C THR A 194 2.70 7.54 6.69
N ILE A 195 2.81 6.76 5.62
CA ILE A 195 2.93 7.30 4.27
C ILE A 195 1.55 7.70 3.78
N ARG A 196 1.35 8.98 3.51
CA ARG A 196 0.11 9.47 2.91
C ARG A 196 0.17 9.41 1.39
N GLN A 197 -0.71 8.61 0.81
CA GLN A 197 -1.08 8.72 -0.59
C GLN A 197 -2.06 9.90 -0.73
N ASN A 198 -1.76 10.84 -1.61
CA ASN A 198 -2.70 11.93 -1.84
C ASN A 198 -3.88 11.44 -2.69
N SER A 199 -4.87 10.80 -2.04
CA SER A 199 -6.02 10.19 -2.69
C SER A 199 -6.87 11.20 -3.49
N GLU A 200 -6.97 12.45 -3.02
CA GLU A 200 -7.64 13.52 -3.74
C GLU A 200 -6.93 13.82 -5.07
N ARG A 201 -5.60 13.95 -5.04
CA ARG A 201 -4.80 14.18 -6.24
C ARG A 201 -4.84 12.99 -7.20
N LEU A 202 -4.78 11.76 -6.66
CA LEU A 202 -4.95 10.53 -7.45
C LEU A 202 -6.31 10.55 -8.19
N ALA A 203 -7.38 10.88 -7.48
CA ALA A 203 -8.73 10.91 -8.03
C ALA A 203 -8.89 12.03 -9.08
N LEU A 204 -8.44 13.26 -8.78
CA LEU A 204 -8.52 14.40 -9.70
C LEU A 204 -7.72 14.13 -10.97
N ARG A 205 -6.46 13.73 -10.86
CA ARG A 205 -5.62 13.43 -12.03
C ARG A 205 -6.18 12.28 -12.85
N GLY A 206 -6.66 11.22 -12.18
CA GLY A 206 -7.30 10.10 -12.86
C GLY A 206 -8.55 10.52 -13.63
N ALA A 207 -9.43 11.31 -13.02
CA ALA A 207 -10.62 11.82 -13.67
C ALA A 207 -10.28 12.69 -14.90
N GLU A 208 -9.32 13.61 -14.78
CA GLU A 208 -8.86 14.46 -15.88
C GLU A 208 -8.32 13.63 -17.04
N ILE A 209 -7.48 12.63 -16.77
CA ILE A 209 -6.92 11.73 -17.79
C ILE A 209 -8.04 10.93 -18.47
N LEU A 210 -8.93 10.31 -17.69
CA LEU A 210 -10.03 9.51 -18.24
C LEU A 210 -10.96 10.35 -19.13
N LEU A 211 -11.37 11.53 -18.65
CA LEU A 211 -12.22 12.45 -19.42
C LEU A 211 -11.53 12.89 -20.71
N ASN A 212 -10.24 13.24 -20.65
CA ASN A 212 -9.50 13.61 -21.86
C ASN A 212 -9.40 12.47 -22.87
N CYS A 213 -9.25 11.22 -22.41
CA CYS A 213 -9.29 10.05 -23.29
C CYS A 213 -10.68 9.84 -23.92
N ILE A 214 -11.76 10.11 -23.17
CA ILE A 214 -13.14 10.00 -23.67
C ILE A 214 -13.46 11.08 -24.70
N GLU A 215 -13.13 12.34 -24.39
CA GLU A 215 -13.53 13.49 -25.21
C GLU A 215 -12.66 13.70 -26.45
N ASN A 216 -11.35 13.47 -26.31
CA ASN A 216 -10.36 13.80 -27.33
C ASN A 216 -9.71 12.57 -27.99
N GLY A 217 -10.04 11.34 -27.55
CA GLY A 217 -9.43 10.12 -28.08
C GLY A 217 -7.92 10.04 -27.79
N SER A 218 -7.47 10.64 -26.69
CA SER A 218 -6.05 10.68 -26.32
C SER A 218 -5.52 9.29 -26.02
N SER A 219 -4.23 9.06 -26.27
CA SER A 219 -3.54 7.83 -25.90
C SER A 219 -3.50 7.63 -24.37
N ALA A 220 -3.31 6.39 -23.94
CA ALA A 220 -3.13 6.06 -22.53
C ALA A 220 -1.96 6.84 -21.89
N VAL A 221 -2.16 7.29 -20.66
CA VAL A 221 -1.20 8.07 -19.86
C VAL A 221 -0.93 7.34 -18.54
N HIS A 222 0.34 7.27 -18.16
CA HIS A 222 0.74 6.70 -16.87
C HIS A 222 1.43 7.78 -16.04
N GLU A 223 0.80 8.17 -14.94
CA GLU A 223 1.28 9.24 -14.07
C GLU A 223 1.59 8.70 -12.66
N VAL A 224 2.70 9.17 -12.08
CA VAL A 224 3.06 8.91 -10.69
C VAL A 224 2.87 10.22 -9.92
N VAL A 225 2.02 10.19 -8.89
CA VAL A 225 1.79 11.35 -8.02
C VAL A 225 2.66 11.27 -6.76
N PRO A 226 3.03 12.41 -6.16
CA PRO A 226 3.84 12.43 -4.96
C PRO A 226 3.10 11.86 -3.75
N PHE A 227 3.86 11.28 -2.83
CA PHE A 227 3.45 10.85 -1.51
C PHE A 227 4.11 11.73 -0.44
N GLU A 228 3.67 11.60 0.81
CA GLU A 228 4.23 12.32 1.96
C GLU A 228 4.41 11.39 3.14
N LEU A 229 5.51 11.53 3.89
CA LEU A 229 5.65 10.96 5.22
C LEU A 229 4.95 11.88 6.23
N ILE A 230 4.00 11.34 6.95
CA ILE A 230 3.32 12.00 8.08
C ILE A 230 3.89 11.42 9.36
N GLU A 231 4.71 12.21 10.04
CA GLU A 231 5.26 11.87 11.34
C GLU A 231 4.25 12.23 12.43
N ASP A 232 3.91 11.27 13.29
CA ASP A 232 2.95 11.47 14.38
C ASP A 232 3.31 10.58 15.59
N GLU A 233 2.39 10.37 16.52
CA GLU A 233 2.62 9.84 17.87
C GLU A 233 2.99 8.36 17.93
N SER A 234 2.71 7.56 16.90
CA SER A 234 2.87 6.09 16.94
C SER A 234 4.30 5.60 16.70
N VAL A 235 5.24 6.50 16.44
CA VAL A 235 6.68 6.21 16.34
C VAL A 235 7.45 7.10 17.30
N ALA A 236 8.37 6.52 18.06
CA ALA A 236 9.27 7.25 18.95
C ALA A 236 10.74 6.91 18.67
N ALA A 237 11.62 7.86 18.93
CA ALA A 237 13.04 7.60 18.86
C ALA A 237 13.44 6.62 19.99
N LEU A 238 14.27 5.62 19.66
CA LEU A 238 14.92 4.79 20.65
C LEU A 238 16.08 5.57 21.30
N PRO A 239 16.27 5.43 22.64
CA PRO A 239 17.45 6.00 23.27
C PRO A 239 18.73 5.49 22.62
N ASN A 240 19.64 6.39 22.30
CA ASN A 240 20.98 6.00 21.84
C ASN A 240 21.67 5.21 22.96
N HIS A 241 21.91 3.94 22.72
CA HIS A 241 22.75 3.11 23.59
C HIS A 241 24.19 3.09 23.08
#